data_54b01ec062d6f33d818b9bb0e9b9d529
#
_entry.id   54b01ec062d6f33d818b9bb0e9b9d529
#
_cell.length_a   1.000
_cell.length_b   1.000
_cell.length_c   1.000
_cell.angle_alpha   90.00
_cell.angle_beta   90.00
_cell.angle_gamma   90.00
#
_symmetry.space_group_name_H-M   'P 1'
#
loop_
_entity.id
_entity.type
_entity.pdbx_description
1 polymer ?
#
loop_
_entity_poly.entity_id
_entity_poly.type
_entity_poly.pdbx_seq_one_letter_code
_entity_poly.pdbx_strand_id
1 'polypeptide(L)'
;NIKVAFGLATGSSDPRSTNQSFTDSFDTPDIRLEYAYVKYTPFKWAELIGGKMKNPIWRPTGLLWDTDIHPEGGAAKFNWKLHSNFSLFINTGIFVLDERGDDVQDPIMYALQPGFNWKINNKTQLKSALVYYGFSNVEGTTLDHSSDTNTLKNGVLKYDYDSFGAGTELGFKNPFSTDIPYFALVGDYIKNPDPSSDNEGFLLGWKLGHKKVKEKGQWQVSYWFKRLERDAWLDIFPDADHYGGETSAKVHNVALKYGLEKNVDLGIKYFYAEKIHGNNEPENLLQVDLQFNF
;
A
#
# COMPACT_ATOMS: atom_id res chain seq x y z
N ASN A 1 8.87 -16.23 -21.50
CA ASN A 1 9.02 -14.77 -21.47
C ASN A 1 9.59 -14.33 -20.11
N ILE A 2 10.80 -13.76 -20.13
CA ILE A 2 11.48 -13.26 -18.94
C ILE A 2 11.63 -11.75 -19.09
N LYS A 3 11.36 -11.00 -18.01
CA LYS A 3 11.64 -9.57 -17.89
C LYS A 3 12.50 -9.35 -16.64
N VAL A 4 13.51 -8.51 -16.78
CA VAL A 4 14.29 -7.94 -15.68
C VAL A 4 13.90 -6.48 -15.55
N ALA A 5 13.69 -6.01 -14.35
CA ALA A 5 13.40 -4.62 -14.08
C ALA A 5 14.20 -4.16 -12.86
N PHE A 6 14.69 -2.93 -12.91
CA PHE A 6 15.27 -2.25 -11.77
C PHE A 6 14.85 -0.78 -11.78
N GLY A 7 14.86 -0.15 -10.64
CA GLY A 7 14.60 1.27 -10.46
C GLY A 7 15.55 1.86 -9.44
N LEU A 8 15.86 3.12 -9.64
CA LEU A 8 16.69 3.90 -8.73
C LEU A 8 15.82 4.99 -8.09
N ALA A 9 16.08 5.27 -6.84
CA ALA A 9 15.44 6.35 -6.09
C ALA A 9 16.47 7.12 -5.27
N THR A 10 16.11 8.30 -4.85
CA THR A 10 16.76 9.01 -3.73
C THR A 10 16.05 8.66 -2.43
N GLY A 11 16.39 9.25 -1.32
CA GLY A 11 15.69 9.10 -0.05
C GLY A 11 16.56 8.55 1.09
N SER A 12 15.93 8.32 2.23
CA SER A 12 16.56 7.78 3.43
C SER A 12 16.68 6.25 3.38
N SER A 13 17.18 5.63 4.47
CA SER A 13 17.15 4.16 4.65
C SER A 13 15.77 3.62 4.96
N ASP A 14 14.82 4.48 5.37
CA ASP A 14 13.45 4.05 5.61
C ASP A 14 12.79 3.59 4.29
N PRO A 15 12.32 2.33 4.21
CA PRO A 15 11.71 1.78 3.00
C PRO A 15 10.35 2.43 2.65
N ARG A 16 9.79 3.23 3.56
CA ARG A 16 8.51 3.95 3.39
C ARG A 16 8.69 5.32 2.73
N SER A 17 9.91 5.71 2.33
CA SER A 17 10.13 7.00 1.67
C SER A 17 11.24 6.94 0.66
N THR A 18 10.94 7.40 -0.56
CA THR A 18 11.90 7.68 -1.64
C THR A 18 12.23 9.17 -1.74
N ASN A 19 11.69 9.99 -0.82
CA ASN A 19 11.87 11.43 -0.81
C ASN A 19 13.21 11.84 -0.18
N GLN A 20 13.93 12.74 -0.84
CA GLN A 20 15.09 13.41 -0.29
C GLN A 20 14.65 14.69 0.41
N SER A 21 14.88 14.79 1.72
CA SER A 21 14.70 16.04 2.46
C SER A 21 15.95 16.92 2.32
N PHE A 22 15.78 18.18 1.99
CA PHE A 22 16.85 19.17 2.00
C PHE A 22 16.98 19.74 3.40
N THR A 23 17.83 19.14 4.21
CA THR A 23 18.06 19.56 5.62
C THR A 23 19.29 20.42 5.78
N ASP A 24 20.28 20.25 4.92
CA ASP A 24 21.57 20.93 4.98
C ASP A 24 21.86 21.74 3.72
N SER A 25 22.77 22.71 3.83
CA SER A 25 23.18 23.55 2.70
C SER A 25 23.95 22.71 1.67
N PHE A 26 23.40 22.62 0.45
CA PHE A 26 24.05 21.96 -0.71
C PHE A 26 24.39 20.48 -0.50
N ASP A 27 23.56 19.77 0.26
CA ASP A 27 23.71 18.33 0.47
C ASP A 27 23.63 17.55 -0.85
N THR A 28 24.39 16.47 -0.92
CA THR A 28 24.44 15.60 -2.12
C THR A 28 23.65 14.32 -1.83
N PRO A 29 22.46 14.14 -2.42
CA PRO A 29 21.65 12.97 -2.16
C PRO A 29 22.27 11.68 -2.71
N ASP A 30 22.08 10.58 -1.97
CA ASP A 30 22.44 9.25 -2.43
C ASP A 30 21.45 8.73 -3.48
N ILE A 31 21.95 7.90 -4.38
CA ILE A 31 21.13 7.11 -5.31
C ILE A 31 21.06 5.68 -4.78
N ARG A 32 19.86 5.16 -4.63
CA ARG A 32 19.58 3.84 -4.05
C ARG A 32 18.84 2.94 -5.03
N LEU A 33 18.99 1.63 -4.84
CA LEU A 33 18.21 0.64 -5.56
C LEU A 33 16.80 0.59 -4.95
N GLU A 34 15.81 1.10 -5.67
CA GLU A 34 14.41 1.09 -5.25
C GLU A 34 13.81 -0.32 -5.39
N TYR A 35 14.01 -0.94 -6.55
CA TYR A 35 13.63 -2.33 -6.83
C TYR A 35 14.58 -2.98 -7.85
N ALA A 36 14.73 -4.30 -7.73
CA ALA A 36 15.42 -5.13 -8.73
C ALA A 36 14.82 -6.53 -8.70
N TYR A 37 14.14 -6.93 -9.76
CA TYR A 37 13.47 -8.22 -9.82
C TYR A 37 13.50 -8.84 -11.21
N VAL A 38 13.34 -10.16 -11.22
CA VAL A 38 13.07 -10.94 -12.42
C VAL A 38 11.62 -11.38 -12.40
N LYS A 39 10.93 -11.19 -13.52
CA LYS A 39 9.59 -11.72 -13.76
C LYS A 39 9.61 -12.73 -14.90
N TYR A 40 9.12 -13.94 -14.62
CA TYR A 40 8.93 -15.02 -15.57
C TYR A 40 7.45 -15.26 -15.80
N THR A 41 7.03 -15.26 -17.06
CA THR A 41 5.63 -15.51 -17.48
C THR A 41 5.57 -16.82 -18.26
N PRO A 42 5.47 -17.98 -17.56
CA PRO A 42 5.38 -19.29 -18.23
C PRO A 42 4.12 -19.43 -19.05
N PHE A 43 2.99 -18.88 -18.56
CA PHE A 43 1.68 -18.93 -19.20
C PHE A 43 1.03 -17.56 -19.16
N LYS A 44 0.09 -17.28 -20.06
CA LYS A 44 -0.64 -15.99 -20.11
C LYS A 44 -1.41 -15.67 -18.81
N TRP A 45 -1.69 -16.69 -18.00
CA TRP A 45 -2.42 -16.60 -16.74
C TRP A 45 -1.52 -16.67 -15.51
N ALA A 46 -0.19 -16.86 -15.64
CA ALA A 46 0.73 -17.02 -14.51
C ALA A 46 1.98 -16.15 -14.67
N GLU A 47 2.32 -15.42 -13.63
CA GLU A 47 3.56 -14.65 -13.47
C GLU A 47 4.27 -15.12 -12.19
N LEU A 48 5.56 -15.40 -12.27
CA LEU A 48 6.45 -15.66 -11.14
C LEU A 48 7.42 -14.50 -11.04
N ILE A 49 7.67 -14.01 -9.84
CA ILE A 49 8.50 -12.83 -9.59
C ILE A 49 9.47 -13.16 -8.46
N GLY A 50 10.74 -12.78 -8.60
CA GLY A 50 11.77 -12.96 -7.58
C GLY A 50 12.69 -11.75 -7.48
N GLY A 51 13.04 -11.35 -6.26
CA GLY A 51 13.89 -10.21 -5.93
C GLY A 51 13.16 -9.13 -5.12
N LYS A 52 13.72 -7.89 -5.11
CA LYS A 52 13.09 -6.70 -4.53
C LYS A 52 12.07 -6.16 -5.52
N MET A 53 10.77 -6.32 -5.24
CA MET A 53 9.72 -6.13 -6.24
C MET A 53 8.65 -5.12 -5.83
N LYS A 54 7.97 -4.53 -6.81
CA LYS A 54 6.73 -3.79 -6.54
C LYS A 54 5.72 -4.73 -5.89
N ASN A 55 5.07 -4.27 -4.80
CA ASN A 55 4.18 -5.12 -4.00
C ASN A 55 3.18 -5.87 -4.91
N PRO A 56 3.20 -7.21 -4.94
CA PRO A 56 2.37 -8.03 -5.81
C PRO A 56 0.92 -8.14 -5.34
N ILE A 57 0.65 -7.83 -4.06
CA ILE A 57 -0.67 -7.91 -3.45
C ILE A 57 -1.51 -6.72 -3.91
N TRP A 58 -2.70 -6.98 -4.44
CA TRP A 58 -3.60 -5.91 -4.84
C TRP A 58 -4.16 -5.18 -3.63
N ARG A 59 -4.12 -3.85 -3.68
CA ARG A 59 -4.59 -2.95 -2.63
C ARG A 59 -5.49 -1.90 -3.27
N PRO A 60 -6.75 -1.75 -2.83
CA PRO A 60 -7.63 -0.67 -3.30
C PRO A 60 -7.23 0.68 -2.69
N THR A 61 -6.57 0.65 -1.54
CA THR A 61 -6.24 1.81 -0.70
C THR A 61 -4.85 1.70 -0.07
N GLY A 62 -4.44 2.74 0.68
CA GLY A 62 -3.24 2.78 1.51
C GLY A 62 -3.51 2.44 2.98
N LEU A 63 -4.44 1.53 3.30
CA LEU A 63 -4.70 1.16 4.69
C LEU A 63 -3.47 0.59 5.38
N LEU A 64 -2.81 -0.39 4.75
CA LEU A 64 -1.80 -1.24 5.38
C LEU A 64 -0.36 -0.93 4.94
N TRP A 65 -0.17 -0.45 3.74
CA TRP A 65 1.12 -0.37 3.10
C TRP A 65 1.40 1.03 2.58
N ASP A 66 2.56 1.54 2.88
CA ASP A 66 3.15 2.63 2.10
C ASP A 66 3.37 2.20 0.65
N THR A 67 3.22 3.14 -0.28
CA THR A 67 3.38 2.87 -1.72
C THR A 67 4.82 2.66 -2.14
N ASP A 68 5.78 3.16 -1.36
CA ASP A 68 7.21 3.10 -1.63
C ASP A 68 7.84 1.77 -1.19
N ILE A 69 7.14 0.99 -0.36
CA ILE A 69 7.64 -0.31 0.07
C ILE A 69 7.70 -1.31 -1.08
N HIS A 70 8.88 -1.81 -1.33
CA HIS A 70 9.19 -2.85 -2.30
C HIS A 70 9.63 -4.14 -1.59
N PRO A 71 8.71 -5.13 -1.37
CA PRO A 71 9.05 -6.35 -0.66
C PRO A 71 10.15 -7.16 -1.36
N GLU A 72 10.99 -7.83 -0.56
CA GLU A 72 12.06 -8.71 -1.03
C GLU A 72 11.67 -10.17 -0.84
N GLY A 73 11.78 -10.97 -1.91
CA GLY A 73 11.42 -12.38 -1.84
C GLY A 73 10.92 -12.96 -3.16
N GLY A 74 9.94 -13.86 -3.05
CA GLY A 74 9.30 -14.53 -4.18
C GLY A 74 7.79 -14.34 -4.19
N ALA A 75 7.21 -14.15 -5.38
CA ALA A 75 5.77 -14.00 -5.55
C ALA A 75 5.26 -14.72 -6.80
N ALA A 76 3.99 -15.09 -6.77
CA ALA A 76 3.27 -15.59 -7.92
C ALA A 76 1.92 -14.88 -8.08
N LYS A 77 1.57 -14.60 -9.33
CA LYS A 77 0.28 -13.99 -9.69
C LYS A 77 -0.39 -14.85 -10.74
N PHE A 78 -1.63 -15.21 -10.47
CA PHE A 78 -2.46 -15.99 -11.37
C PHE A 78 -3.70 -15.18 -11.74
N ASN A 79 -4.11 -15.25 -13.03
CA ASN A 79 -5.29 -14.55 -13.51
C ASN A 79 -6.00 -15.39 -14.57
N TRP A 80 -7.22 -15.81 -14.27
CA TRP A 80 -8.05 -16.64 -15.16
C TRP A 80 -9.27 -15.85 -15.62
N LYS A 81 -9.33 -15.58 -16.92
CA LYS A 81 -10.51 -14.99 -17.56
C LYS A 81 -11.54 -16.07 -17.81
N LEU A 82 -12.53 -16.20 -16.93
CA LEU A 82 -13.60 -17.21 -17.04
C LEU A 82 -14.66 -16.80 -18.07
N HIS A 83 -15.00 -15.49 -18.13
CA HIS A 83 -15.93 -14.92 -19.09
C HIS A 83 -15.41 -13.56 -19.60
N SER A 84 -16.06 -12.99 -20.61
CA SER A 84 -15.71 -11.68 -21.15
C SER A 84 -15.80 -10.55 -20.11
N ASN A 85 -16.65 -10.72 -19.11
CA ASN A 85 -16.92 -9.77 -18.04
C ASN A 85 -16.48 -10.23 -16.65
N PHE A 86 -15.91 -11.45 -16.49
CA PHE A 86 -15.52 -11.98 -15.19
C PHE A 86 -14.17 -12.69 -15.23
N SER A 87 -13.29 -12.33 -14.27
CA SER A 87 -12.01 -13.01 -14.06
C SER A 87 -11.75 -13.23 -12.58
N LEU A 88 -11.10 -14.35 -12.28
CA LEU A 88 -10.53 -14.66 -10.97
C LEU A 88 -9.04 -14.35 -10.98
N PHE A 89 -8.50 -13.98 -9.82
CA PHE A 89 -7.07 -13.88 -9.63
C PHE A 89 -6.64 -14.44 -8.27
N ILE A 90 -5.41 -14.89 -8.19
CA ILE A 90 -4.72 -15.19 -6.94
C ILE A 90 -3.36 -14.50 -7.00
N ASN A 91 -3.06 -13.69 -5.98
CA ASN A 91 -1.72 -13.19 -5.73
C ASN A 91 -1.18 -13.87 -4.47
N THR A 92 0.07 -14.29 -4.49
CA THR A 92 0.71 -14.92 -3.32
C THR A 92 2.19 -14.53 -3.29
N GLY A 93 2.79 -14.57 -2.11
CA GLY A 93 4.20 -14.29 -1.95
C GLY A 93 4.74 -14.73 -0.60
N ILE A 94 6.07 -14.83 -0.56
CA ILE A 94 6.88 -15.02 0.63
C ILE A 94 7.95 -13.93 0.63
N PHE A 95 8.07 -13.20 1.73
CA PHE A 95 8.92 -12.02 1.83
C PHE A 95 9.72 -12.06 3.13
N VAL A 96 11.01 -11.73 3.05
CA VAL A 96 11.85 -11.52 4.22
C VAL A 96 11.52 -10.13 4.76
N LEU A 97 11.25 -10.03 6.06
CA LEU A 97 10.96 -8.75 6.72
C LEU A 97 12.23 -8.09 7.23
N ASP A 98 13.11 -8.91 7.79
CA ASP A 98 14.37 -8.47 8.37
C ASP A 98 15.39 -9.62 8.27
N GLU A 99 16.66 -9.34 7.99
CA GLU A 99 17.74 -10.31 7.92
C GLU A 99 18.63 -10.17 9.15
N ARG A 100 18.76 -11.25 9.92
CA ARG A 100 19.52 -11.31 11.17
C ARG A 100 20.79 -12.11 10.99
N GLY A 101 21.93 -11.41 10.90
CA GLY A 101 23.22 -12.00 10.54
C GLY A 101 23.73 -13.18 11.40
N ASP A 102 23.29 -13.28 12.64
CA ASP A 102 23.75 -14.30 13.60
C ASP A 102 22.63 -15.22 14.10
N ASP A 103 21.37 -14.94 13.77
CA ASP A 103 20.22 -15.73 14.19
C ASP A 103 19.74 -16.67 13.08
N VAL A 104 19.34 -17.85 13.48
CA VAL A 104 18.93 -18.93 12.59
C VAL A 104 17.53 -18.72 12.00
N GLN A 105 16.80 -17.68 12.45
CA GLN A 105 15.36 -17.51 12.15
C GLN A 105 15.01 -16.06 11.82
N ASP A 106 15.08 -15.73 10.54
CA ASP A 106 14.62 -14.44 10.05
C ASP A 106 13.10 -14.30 10.15
N PRO A 107 12.57 -13.10 10.46
CA PRO A 107 11.16 -12.79 10.33
C PRO A 107 10.72 -12.86 8.86
N ILE A 108 9.68 -13.64 8.58
CA ILE A 108 9.16 -13.86 7.23
C ILE A 108 7.66 -13.60 7.21
N MET A 109 7.19 -12.96 6.13
CA MET A 109 5.78 -12.77 5.83
C MET A 109 5.34 -13.64 4.66
N TYR A 110 4.17 -14.25 4.79
CA TYR A 110 3.46 -14.95 3.72
C TYR A 110 2.20 -14.18 3.36
N ALA A 111 1.84 -14.17 2.09
CA ALA A 111 0.58 -13.58 1.66
C ALA A 111 -0.15 -14.49 0.67
N LEU A 112 -1.46 -14.65 0.86
CA LEU A 112 -2.35 -15.33 -0.07
C LEU A 112 -3.60 -14.48 -0.29
N GLN A 113 -3.84 -14.06 -1.54
CA GLN A 113 -4.93 -13.16 -1.89
C GLN A 113 -5.73 -13.70 -3.08
N PRO A 114 -6.80 -14.47 -2.86
CA PRO A 114 -7.81 -14.73 -3.87
C PRO A 114 -8.72 -13.51 -4.08
N GLY A 115 -9.11 -13.28 -5.33
CA GLY A 115 -10.00 -12.18 -5.66
C GLY A 115 -10.62 -12.31 -7.05
N PHE A 116 -11.46 -11.36 -7.40
CA PHE A 116 -12.13 -11.32 -8.69
C PHE A 116 -12.25 -9.90 -9.25
N ASN A 117 -12.40 -9.83 -10.57
CA ASN A 117 -12.85 -8.65 -11.29
C ASN A 117 -14.14 -8.98 -12.03
N TRP A 118 -15.17 -8.20 -11.80
CA TRP A 118 -16.47 -8.36 -12.42
C TRP A 118 -16.92 -7.04 -13.08
N LYS A 119 -17.04 -7.06 -14.41
CA LYS A 119 -17.73 -6.02 -15.17
C LYS A 119 -19.22 -6.32 -15.10
N ILE A 120 -19.93 -5.75 -14.14
CA ILE A 120 -21.36 -5.97 -13.92
C ILE A 120 -22.13 -5.54 -15.16
N ASN A 121 -21.73 -4.41 -15.76
CA ASN A 121 -22.18 -3.92 -17.04
C ASN A 121 -21.10 -3.02 -17.70
N ASN A 122 -21.43 -2.35 -18.80
CA ASN A 122 -20.48 -1.49 -19.53
C ASN A 122 -20.01 -0.26 -18.74
N LYS A 123 -20.73 0.11 -17.68
CA LYS A 123 -20.45 1.28 -16.86
C LYS A 123 -19.97 0.94 -15.46
N THR A 124 -20.24 -0.26 -14.95
CA THR A 124 -19.99 -0.64 -13.55
C THR A 124 -19.04 -1.82 -13.47
N GLN A 125 -17.99 -1.67 -12.69
CA GLN A 125 -17.00 -2.71 -12.43
C GLN A 125 -16.78 -2.86 -10.93
N LEU A 126 -16.78 -4.09 -10.44
CA LEU A 126 -16.42 -4.47 -9.08
C LEU A 126 -15.12 -5.27 -9.12
N LYS A 127 -14.16 -4.89 -8.29
CA LYS A 127 -12.99 -5.70 -7.97
C LYS A 127 -12.95 -5.90 -6.47
N SER A 128 -12.81 -7.16 -6.02
CA SER A 128 -12.72 -7.49 -4.60
C SER A 128 -11.75 -8.64 -4.38
N ALA A 129 -11.13 -8.67 -3.21
CA ALA A 129 -10.24 -9.74 -2.78
C ALA A 129 -10.33 -9.93 -1.27
N LEU A 130 -10.10 -11.16 -0.83
CA LEU A 130 -9.73 -11.48 0.53
C LEU A 130 -8.21 -11.64 0.58
N VAL A 131 -7.61 -11.45 1.74
CA VAL A 131 -6.19 -11.69 1.92
C VAL A 131 -5.94 -12.30 3.30
N TYR A 132 -5.04 -13.27 3.33
CA TYR A 132 -4.40 -13.76 4.54
C TYR A 132 -2.94 -13.36 4.49
N TYR A 133 -2.49 -12.76 5.57
CA TYR A 133 -1.08 -12.53 5.85
C TYR A 133 -0.69 -13.39 7.03
N GLY A 134 0.31 -14.25 6.84
CA GLY A 134 0.90 -15.05 7.89
C GLY A 134 2.32 -14.59 8.15
N PHE A 135 2.75 -14.67 9.39
CA PHE A 135 4.08 -14.26 9.82
C PHE A 135 4.77 -15.42 10.54
N SER A 136 6.08 -15.50 10.41
CA SER A 136 6.91 -16.43 11.16
C SER A 136 8.04 -15.66 11.81
N ASN A 137 8.37 -16.02 13.05
CA ASN A 137 9.47 -15.46 13.83
C ASN A 137 9.33 -13.95 14.10
N VAL A 138 8.08 -13.44 14.18
CA VAL A 138 7.77 -12.04 14.50
C VAL A 138 7.50 -11.87 15.98
N GLU A 139 6.70 -12.75 16.61
CA GLU A 139 6.53 -12.74 18.05
C GLU A 139 7.87 -12.94 18.76
N GLY A 140 8.16 -12.14 19.79
CA GLY A 140 9.40 -12.19 20.56
C GLY A 140 10.60 -11.54 19.88
N THR A 141 10.39 -10.77 18.79
CA THR A 141 11.46 -10.07 18.06
C THR A 141 11.24 -8.56 18.03
N THR A 142 12.25 -7.81 17.57
CA THR A 142 12.14 -6.43 17.10
C THR A 142 12.26 -6.42 15.59
N LEU A 143 11.72 -5.42 14.91
CA LEU A 143 11.88 -5.21 13.48
C LEU A 143 12.52 -3.86 13.23
N ASP A 144 13.38 -3.79 12.21
CA ASP A 144 13.95 -2.54 11.76
C ASP A 144 12.84 -1.62 11.20
N HIS A 145 13.02 -0.31 11.35
CA HIS A 145 12.05 0.72 10.93
C HIS A 145 10.68 0.66 11.61
N SER A 146 10.57 0.00 12.78
CA SER A 146 9.37 0.08 13.61
C SER A 146 9.11 1.52 14.04
N SER A 147 7.83 1.91 14.10
CA SER A 147 7.37 3.19 14.65
C SER A 147 7.11 3.11 16.17
N ASP A 148 7.50 2.03 16.82
CA ASP A 148 7.36 1.75 18.27
C ASP A 148 5.90 1.84 18.78
N THR A 149 4.93 1.55 17.92
CA THR A 149 3.51 1.64 18.28
C THR A 149 2.85 0.30 18.55
N ASN A 150 3.37 -0.80 17.98
CA ASN A 150 2.88 -2.13 18.30
C ASN A 150 3.12 -2.49 19.78
N THR A 151 2.27 -3.37 20.33
CA THR A 151 2.41 -3.78 21.72
C THR A 151 3.67 -4.63 21.94
N LEU A 152 4.53 -4.18 22.85
CA LEU A 152 5.74 -4.88 23.22
C LEU A 152 5.60 -5.60 24.57
N LYS A 153 6.30 -6.72 24.71
CA LYS A 153 6.54 -7.43 25.98
C LYS A 153 8.05 -7.61 26.17
N ASN A 154 8.59 -7.02 27.21
CA ASN A 154 10.04 -7.03 27.47
C ASN A 154 10.88 -6.43 26.32
N GLY A 155 10.35 -5.43 25.60
CA GLY A 155 11.05 -4.75 24.50
C GLY A 155 10.96 -5.45 23.15
N VAL A 156 10.21 -6.55 23.01
CA VAL A 156 10.01 -7.29 21.76
C VAL A 156 8.52 -7.38 21.43
N LEU A 157 8.17 -7.62 20.17
CA LEU A 157 6.78 -7.76 19.72
C LEU A 157 6.07 -8.86 20.50
N LYS A 158 4.85 -8.55 20.97
CA LYS A 158 4.08 -9.45 21.82
C LYS A 158 3.27 -10.47 21.05
N TYR A 159 2.91 -10.19 19.80
CA TYR A 159 1.97 -10.97 18.98
C TYR A 159 2.63 -11.41 17.67
N ASP A 160 2.03 -12.39 17.00
CA ASP A 160 2.54 -12.93 15.72
C ASP A 160 2.04 -12.17 14.49
N TYR A 161 0.96 -11.37 14.60
CA TYR A 161 0.35 -10.55 13.55
C TYR A 161 -0.29 -11.31 12.38
N ASP A 162 -0.52 -12.59 12.47
CA ASP A 162 -1.31 -13.34 11.50
C ASP A 162 -2.67 -12.67 11.28
N SER A 163 -2.96 -12.23 10.06
CA SER A 163 -4.07 -11.31 9.82
C SER A 163 -4.92 -11.69 8.62
N PHE A 164 -6.22 -11.37 8.71
CA PHE A 164 -7.17 -11.53 7.60
C PHE A 164 -7.68 -10.17 7.15
N GLY A 165 -7.70 -9.95 5.85
CA GLY A 165 -8.17 -8.69 5.29
C GLY A 165 -9.13 -8.89 4.12
N ALA A 166 -9.81 -7.80 3.76
CA ALA A 166 -10.68 -7.72 2.60
C ALA A 166 -10.58 -6.34 1.96
N GLY A 167 -10.44 -6.31 0.64
CA GLY A 167 -10.38 -5.07 -0.12
C GLY A 167 -11.40 -5.05 -1.26
N THR A 168 -11.97 -3.87 -1.55
CA THR A 168 -12.95 -3.71 -2.63
C THR A 168 -12.83 -2.35 -3.32
N GLU A 169 -13.06 -2.33 -4.63
CA GLU A 169 -13.24 -1.13 -5.45
C GLU A 169 -14.48 -1.32 -6.35
N LEU A 170 -15.47 -0.47 -6.17
CA LEU A 170 -16.66 -0.38 -7.01
C LEU A 170 -16.57 0.88 -7.87
N GLY A 171 -16.27 0.71 -9.16
CA GLY A 171 -16.04 1.80 -10.11
C GLY A 171 -17.18 2.00 -11.10
N PHE A 172 -17.48 3.26 -11.40
CA PHE A 172 -18.53 3.70 -12.32
C PHE A 172 -17.94 4.60 -13.41
N LYS A 173 -18.27 4.33 -14.66
CA LYS A 173 -17.92 5.19 -15.81
C LYS A 173 -19.06 6.16 -16.08
N ASN A 174 -18.73 7.45 -16.24
CA ASN A 174 -19.67 8.54 -16.53
C ASN A 174 -20.94 8.46 -15.68
N PRO A 175 -20.82 8.39 -14.33
CA PRO A 175 -22.00 8.14 -13.48
C PRO A 175 -22.97 9.32 -13.43
N PHE A 176 -22.48 10.56 -13.60
CA PHE A 176 -23.27 11.77 -13.50
C PHE A 176 -23.36 12.52 -14.84
N SER A 177 -22.22 12.67 -15.54
CA SER A 177 -22.10 13.31 -16.85
C SER A 177 -20.84 12.82 -17.57
N THR A 178 -20.66 13.22 -18.83
CA THR A 178 -19.42 12.97 -19.60
C THR A 178 -18.21 13.70 -19.02
N ASP A 179 -18.44 14.84 -18.33
CA ASP A 179 -17.40 15.66 -17.72
C ASP A 179 -16.82 15.03 -16.44
N ILE A 180 -17.54 14.06 -15.87
CA ILE A 180 -17.11 13.23 -14.74
C ILE A 180 -16.93 11.79 -15.22
N PRO A 181 -15.79 11.45 -15.86
CA PRO A 181 -15.65 10.17 -16.55
C PRO A 181 -15.55 8.97 -15.62
N TYR A 182 -15.28 9.18 -14.33
CA TYR A 182 -15.09 8.10 -13.36
C TYR A 182 -15.50 8.51 -11.95
N PHE A 183 -16.15 7.58 -11.25
CA PHE A 183 -16.37 7.61 -9.81
C PHE A 183 -16.05 6.22 -9.26
N ALA A 184 -15.45 6.12 -8.08
CA ALA A 184 -15.27 4.84 -7.40
C ALA A 184 -15.47 4.98 -5.90
N LEU A 185 -16.06 3.94 -5.32
CA LEU A 185 -16.04 3.68 -3.89
C LEU A 185 -14.95 2.65 -3.61
N VAL A 186 -14.18 2.88 -2.57
CA VAL A 186 -13.09 1.99 -2.13
C VAL A 186 -13.26 1.66 -0.65
N GLY A 187 -12.92 0.44 -0.30
CA GLY A 187 -12.91 -0.01 1.09
C GLY A 187 -11.85 -1.06 1.30
N ASP A 188 -11.26 -1.05 2.49
CA ASP A 188 -10.26 -1.99 2.93
C ASP A 188 -10.44 -2.30 4.40
N TYR A 189 -10.17 -3.52 4.83
CA TYR A 189 -10.32 -4.00 6.19
C TYR A 189 -9.22 -4.99 6.53
N ILE A 190 -8.75 -4.97 7.77
CA ILE A 190 -7.80 -5.91 8.35
C ILE A 190 -8.21 -6.27 9.76
N LYS A 191 -7.96 -7.51 10.16
CA LYS A 191 -8.08 -8.00 11.52
C LYS A 191 -6.94 -8.95 11.85
N ASN A 192 -6.24 -8.65 12.94
CA ASN A 192 -5.34 -9.56 13.61
C ASN A 192 -6.13 -10.26 14.74
N PRO A 193 -6.37 -11.58 14.70
CA PRO A 193 -7.15 -12.27 15.71
C PRO A 193 -6.40 -12.56 17.02
N ASP A 194 -5.06 -12.45 17.02
CA ASP A 194 -4.23 -12.81 18.19
C ASP A 194 -4.45 -11.87 19.38
N PRO A 195 -4.40 -10.53 19.28
CA PRO A 195 -4.79 -9.64 20.36
C PRO A 195 -6.30 -9.66 20.61
N SER A 196 -6.72 -9.50 21.86
CA SER A 196 -8.14 -9.44 22.23
C SER A 196 -8.80 -8.07 21.97
N SER A 197 -7.99 -7.00 21.75
CA SER A 197 -8.43 -5.63 21.47
C SER A 197 -7.38 -4.89 20.65
N ASP A 198 -7.72 -3.72 20.13
CA ASP A 198 -6.84 -2.86 19.34
C ASP A 198 -6.25 -3.57 18.12
N ASN A 199 -7.04 -4.42 17.48
CA ASN A 199 -6.62 -5.41 16.51
C ASN A 199 -7.33 -5.31 15.15
N GLU A 200 -8.05 -4.21 14.89
CA GLU A 200 -8.79 -4.00 13.66
C GLU A 200 -8.37 -2.71 12.95
N GLY A 201 -8.45 -2.73 11.65
CA GLY A 201 -8.25 -1.55 10.84
C GLY A 201 -9.19 -1.50 9.63
N PHE A 202 -9.62 -0.31 9.24
CA PHE A 202 -10.38 -0.11 8.02
C PHE A 202 -10.10 1.24 7.37
N LEU A 203 -10.30 1.28 6.07
CA LEU A 203 -10.30 2.50 5.28
C LEU A 203 -11.51 2.50 4.35
N LEU A 204 -12.23 3.61 4.33
CA LEU A 204 -13.35 3.87 3.41
C LEU A 204 -13.09 5.16 2.66
N GLY A 205 -13.36 5.17 1.37
CA GLY A 205 -13.11 6.35 0.56
C GLY A 205 -13.79 6.33 -0.80
N TRP A 206 -13.58 7.43 -1.53
CA TRP A 206 -14.07 7.59 -2.89
C TRP A 206 -13.07 8.35 -3.77
N LYS A 207 -13.18 8.17 -5.08
CA LYS A 207 -12.41 8.86 -6.12
C LYS A 207 -13.39 9.40 -7.16
N LEU A 208 -13.21 10.66 -7.59
CA LEU A 208 -14.06 11.33 -8.56
C LEU A 208 -13.20 12.03 -9.63
N GLY A 209 -13.64 12.06 -10.89
CA GLY A 209 -12.95 12.68 -11.99
C GLY A 209 -12.38 11.68 -12.99
N HIS A 210 -11.12 11.74 -13.31
CA HIS A 210 -10.46 10.76 -14.20
C HIS A 210 -9.90 9.59 -13.40
N LYS A 211 -10.02 8.36 -13.94
CA LYS A 211 -9.45 7.17 -13.28
C LYS A 211 -7.93 7.26 -13.12
N LYS A 212 -7.26 7.92 -14.06
CA LYS A 212 -5.83 8.27 -14.05
C LYS A 212 -5.68 9.66 -14.65
N VAL A 213 -4.80 10.46 -14.10
CA VAL A 213 -4.41 11.76 -14.62
C VAL A 213 -3.09 11.57 -15.38
N LYS A 214 -3.10 11.83 -16.71
CA LYS A 214 -1.95 11.64 -17.59
C LYS A 214 -1.84 12.72 -18.66
N GLU A 215 -2.95 13.38 -18.96
CA GLU A 215 -3.05 14.37 -20.02
C GLU A 215 -3.47 15.72 -19.42
N LYS A 216 -3.16 16.80 -20.14
CA LYS A 216 -3.57 18.16 -19.77
C LYS A 216 -5.08 18.26 -19.53
N GLY A 217 -5.45 18.95 -18.46
CA GLY A 217 -6.85 19.19 -18.08
C GLY A 217 -7.56 17.98 -17.43
N GLN A 218 -6.92 16.83 -17.34
CA GLN A 218 -7.45 15.72 -16.54
C GLN A 218 -7.32 16.04 -15.05
N TRP A 219 -8.27 15.59 -14.27
CA TRP A 219 -8.27 15.83 -12.83
C TRP A 219 -8.86 14.64 -12.07
N GLN A 220 -8.48 14.53 -10.81
CA GLN A 220 -9.05 13.57 -9.87
C GLN A 220 -9.10 14.20 -8.48
N VAL A 221 -10.24 14.08 -7.82
CA VAL A 221 -10.39 14.36 -6.38
C VAL A 221 -10.65 13.05 -5.67
N SER A 222 -10.08 12.90 -4.51
CA SER A 222 -10.32 11.74 -3.67
C SER A 222 -10.42 12.14 -2.20
N TYR A 223 -11.14 11.34 -1.46
CA TYR A 223 -11.22 11.39 -0.01
C TYR A 223 -11.20 9.99 0.54
N TRP A 224 -10.55 9.82 1.66
CA TRP A 224 -10.67 8.62 2.46
C TRP A 224 -10.53 8.92 3.95
N PHE A 225 -11.16 8.06 4.75
CA PHE A 225 -11.01 7.96 6.19
C PHE A 225 -10.41 6.61 6.53
N LYS A 226 -9.34 6.62 7.35
CA LYS A 226 -8.65 5.44 7.87
C LYS A 226 -8.75 5.41 9.38
N ARG A 227 -9.00 4.23 9.93
CA ARG A 227 -8.76 3.89 11.33
C ARG A 227 -7.94 2.62 11.36
N LEU A 228 -6.76 2.68 11.95
CA LEU A 228 -5.86 1.53 12.09
C LEU A 228 -5.49 1.42 13.56
N GLU A 229 -5.94 0.38 14.21
CA GLU A 229 -5.64 0.12 15.62
C GLU A 229 -4.22 -0.40 15.80
N ARG A 230 -3.71 -0.31 17.03
CA ARG A 230 -2.30 -0.53 17.41
C ARG A 230 -1.75 -1.85 16.88
N ASP A 231 -2.43 -2.95 17.16
CA ASP A 231 -1.97 -4.30 16.86
C ASP A 231 -2.73 -4.97 15.71
N ALA A 232 -3.47 -4.17 14.92
CA ALA A 232 -4.14 -4.65 13.73
C ALA A 232 -3.15 -5.02 12.62
N TRP A 233 -1.97 -4.39 12.61
CA TRP A 233 -0.94 -4.51 11.58
C TRP A 233 0.44 -4.12 12.12
N LEU A 234 1.52 -4.66 11.51
CA LEU A 234 2.87 -4.24 11.86
C LEU A 234 3.12 -2.78 11.48
N ASP A 235 3.70 -2.02 12.38
CA ASP A 235 3.94 -0.57 12.27
C ASP A 235 5.12 -0.19 11.36
N ILE A 236 5.80 -1.19 10.80
CA ILE A 236 6.83 -1.00 9.78
C ILE A 236 6.26 -0.72 8.37
N PHE A 237 4.98 -0.94 8.14
CA PHE A 237 4.37 -0.89 6.80
C PHE A 237 3.52 0.34 6.48
N PRO A 238 2.78 0.97 7.43
CA PRO A 238 1.89 2.08 7.10
C PRO A 238 2.62 3.28 6.54
N ASP A 239 1.88 4.08 5.77
CA ASP A 239 2.33 5.31 5.13
C ASP A 239 2.91 6.30 6.16
N ALA A 240 4.14 6.74 5.95
CA ALA A 240 4.89 7.62 6.84
C ALA A 240 4.44 9.08 6.77
N ASP A 241 3.55 9.47 5.86
CA ASP A 241 3.03 10.83 5.70
C ASP A 241 2.17 11.32 6.89
N HIS A 242 1.86 10.46 7.85
CA HIS A 242 1.16 10.83 9.09
C HIS A 242 1.69 10.04 10.28
N TYR A 243 2.02 10.74 11.35
CA TYR A 243 2.64 10.19 12.57
C TYR A 243 3.83 9.25 12.28
N GLY A 244 4.61 9.51 11.21
CA GLY A 244 5.77 8.71 10.87
C GLY A 244 5.46 7.22 10.55
N GLY A 245 4.22 6.91 10.14
CA GLY A 245 3.79 5.53 9.86
C GLY A 245 3.28 4.76 11.08
N GLU A 246 3.00 5.45 12.18
CA GLU A 246 2.44 4.82 13.38
C GLU A 246 1.10 4.13 13.10
N THR A 247 0.85 3.00 13.76
CA THR A 247 -0.50 2.45 13.98
C THR A 247 -1.20 3.23 15.11
N SER A 248 -2.38 2.80 15.57
CA SER A 248 -3.16 3.53 16.57
C SER A 248 -3.58 4.94 16.14
N ALA A 249 -3.90 5.11 14.84
CA ALA A 249 -4.25 6.40 14.25
C ALA A 249 -5.60 6.37 13.51
N LYS A 250 -6.28 7.52 13.53
CA LYS A 250 -7.40 7.89 12.65
C LYS A 250 -6.90 8.98 11.73
N VAL A 251 -7.17 8.85 10.44
CA VAL A 251 -6.67 9.79 9.44
C VAL A 251 -7.75 10.11 8.43
N HIS A 252 -7.95 11.40 8.16
CA HIS A 252 -8.69 11.91 7.02
C HIS A 252 -7.71 12.42 5.98
N ASN A 253 -7.91 12.06 4.72
CA ASN A 253 -7.13 12.59 3.61
C ASN A 253 -8.06 13.11 2.53
N VAL A 254 -7.77 14.31 2.05
CA VAL A 254 -8.34 14.88 0.84
C VAL A 254 -7.21 15.10 -0.16
N ALA A 255 -7.38 14.65 -1.39
CA ALA A 255 -6.36 14.86 -2.42
C ALA A 255 -6.98 15.35 -3.74
N LEU A 256 -6.27 16.26 -4.38
CA LEU A 256 -6.52 16.75 -5.74
C LEU A 256 -5.29 16.40 -6.60
N LYS A 257 -5.53 15.84 -7.78
CA LYS A 257 -4.52 15.67 -8.83
C LYS A 257 -5.01 16.34 -10.10
N TYR A 258 -4.15 17.15 -10.75
CA TYR A 258 -4.47 17.87 -11.97
C TYR A 258 -3.35 17.78 -13.01
N GLY A 259 -3.68 17.37 -14.22
CA GLY A 259 -2.74 17.31 -15.35
C GLY A 259 -2.46 18.69 -15.93
N LEU A 260 -1.27 19.19 -15.74
CA LEU A 260 -0.78 20.46 -16.28
C LEU A 260 -0.40 20.33 -17.77
N GLU A 261 0.27 19.25 -18.09
CA GLU A 261 0.64 18.82 -19.43
C GLU A 261 0.67 17.29 -19.51
N LYS A 262 0.94 16.74 -20.71
CA LYS A 262 1.13 15.28 -20.85
C LYS A 262 2.27 14.83 -19.95
N ASN A 263 1.97 13.84 -19.08
CA ASN A 263 2.90 13.28 -18.10
C ASN A 263 3.45 14.29 -17.06
N VAL A 264 2.83 15.48 -16.93
CA VAL A 264 3.14 16.46 -15.87
C VAL A 264 1.87 16.74 -15.09
N ASP A 265 1.90 16.48 -13.81
CA ASP A 265 0.74 16.70 -12.94
C ASP A 265 1.08 17.39 -11.62
N LEU A 266 0.12 18.19 -11.14
CA LEU A 266 0.14 18.84 -9.83
C LEU A 266 -0.70 17.96 -8.88
N GLY A 267 -0.12 17.58 -7.76
CA GLY A 267 -0.76 16.92 -6.64
C GLY A 267 -0.90 17.87 -5.44
N ILE A 268 -2.05 17.86 -4.79
CA ILE A 268 -2.25 18.53 -3.50
C ILE A 268 -2.91 17.49 -2.60
N LYS A 269 -2.31 17.24 -1.43
CA LYS A 269 -2.86 16.33 -0.42
C LYS A 269 -2.90 17.04 0.93
N TYR A 270 -3.98 16.84 1.65
CA TYR A 270 -4.11 17.31 3.02
C TYR A 270 -4.48 16.13 3.91
N PHE A 271 -3.71 15.95 4.96
CA PHE A 271 -3.94 14.95 6.01
C PHE A 271 -4.33 15.65 7.30
N TYR A 272 -5.34 15.11 7.96
CA TYR A 272 -5.70 15.40 9.34
C TYR A 272 -5.67 14.08 10.10
N ALA A 273 -4.76 13.93 11.05
CA ALA A 273 -4.55 12.70 11.77
C ALA A 273 -4.71 12.90 13.29
N GLU A 274 -5.31 11.91 13.95
CA GLU A 274 -5.49 11.85 15.40
C GLU A 274 -5.06 10.47 15.92
N LYS A 275 -4.39 10.42 17.07
CA LYS A 275 -4.11 9.13 17.73
C LYS A 275 -5.40 8.53 18.30
N ILE A 276 -5.52 7.20 18.25
CA ILE A 276 -6.61 6.47 18.91
C ILE A 276 -6.36 6.44 20.42
N HIS A 277 -5.11 6.24 20.80
CA HIS A 277 -4.65 6.20 22.19
C HIS A 277 -3.46 7.13 22.40
N GLY A 278 -3.32 7.68 23.60
CA GLY A 278 -2.21 8.56 23.98
C GLY A 278 -2.54 10.04 23.84
N ASN A 279 -1.53 10.87 23.61
CA ASN A 279 -1.69 12.32 23.47
C ASN A 279 -2.47 12.65 22.19
N ASN A 280 -3.56 13.41 22.34
CA ASN A 280 -4.50 13.70 21.26
C ASN A 280 -4.19 15.00 20.50
N GLU A 281 -2.93 15.40 20.40
CA GLU A 281 -2.57 16.51 19.54
C GLU A 281 -2.72 16.08 18.07
N PRO A 282 -3.65 16.67 17.29
CA PRO A 282 -3.83 16.30 15.91
C PRO A 282 -2.65 16.77 15.07
N GLU A 283 -2.26 15.92 14.12
CA GLU A 283 -1.27 16.28 13.10
C GLU A 283 -1.98 16.78 11.84
N ASN A 284 -1.45 17.85 11.27
CA ASN A 284 -1.92 18.44 10.02
C ASN A 284 -0.76 18.49 9.03
N LEU A 285 -0.90 17.84 7.88
CA LEU A 285 0.12 17.85 6.84
C LEU A 285 -0.50 18.29 5.51
N LEU A 286 0.07 19.33 4.89
CA LEU A 286 -0.23 19.74 3.52
C LEU A 286 0.96 19.39 2.63
N GLN A 287 0.74 18.58 1.60
CA GLN A 287 1.73 18.26 0.57
C GLN A 287 1.31 18.89 -0.76
N VAL A 288 2.27 19.47 -1.47
CA VAL A 288 2.10 19.97 -2.83
C VAL A 288 3.20 19.41 -3.69
N ASP A 289 2.84 18.59 -4.67
CA ASP A 289 3.76 17.83 -5.51
C ASP A 289 3.65 18.28 -6.97
N LEU A 290 4.78 18.48 -7.61
CA LEU A 290 4.87 18.58 -9.07
C LEU A 290 5.56 17.31 -9.59
N GLN A 291 4.82 16.48 -10.33
CA GLN A 291 5.29 15.18 -10.80
C GLN A 291 5.56 15.19 -12.30
N PHE A 292 6.72 14.68 -12.70
CA PHE A 292 7.14 14.47 -14.08
C PHE A 292 7.26 12.96 -14.31
N ASN A 293 6.54 12.42 -15.30
CA ASN A 293 6.54 11.01 -15.65
C ASN A 293 7.16 10.83 -17.04
N PHE A 294 8.17 9.98 -17.17
CA PHE A 294 8.91 9.75 -18.40
C PHE A 294 8.62 8.37 -19.01
#